data_a2444f5aeb52518161e21a1eaf70fb0a
#
_entry.id   a2444f5aeb52518161e21a1eaf70fb0a
#
_cell.length_a   1.000
_cell.length_b   1.000
_cell.length_c   1.000
_cell.angle_alpha   90.00
_cell.angle_beta   90.00
_cell.angle_gamma   90.00
#
_symmetry.space_group_name_H-M   'P 1'
#
loop_
_entity.id
_entity.type
_entity.pdbx_description
1 polymer ?
#
loop_
_entity_poly.entity_id
_entity_poly.type
_entity_poly.pdbx_seq_one_letter_code
_entity_poly.pdbx_strand_id
1 'polypeptide(L)'
;PTSSSTWCWIGKLTPPHTLLTSKVRETLLASLRQQPSPPLLLVVAPAGYGKTILLMQWRQELLARPAPAHLAWLSLDEADAEPNRFLAYLILALERAGLELGPLSHLAATQSLDAQPQRTLSALLHALSHADHPITLLLDDYHCVTCKEVDHIVCTLLEQATPRLNLVVASRTRPAWPLARWKTNGWVQEVSAH
;
A
#
# COMPACT_ATOMS: atom_id res chain seq x y z
N PRO A 1 6.05 19.15 25.27
CA PRO A 1 6.57 19.27 23.93
C PRO A 1 6.60 17.91 23.24
N THR A 2 5.44 17.35 22.90
CA THR A 2 5.28 16.01 22.27
C THR A 2 4.19 16.00 21.19
N SER A 3 3.78 17.16 20.65
CA SER A 3 2.61 17.22 19.76
C SER A 3 2.95 17.28 18.26
N SER A 4 4.21 17.44 17.86
CA SER A 4 4.56 17.64 16.44
C SER A 4 4.78 16.33 15.65
N SER A 5 5.07 15.21 16.29
CA SER A 5 5.27 13.93 15.59
C SER A 5 3.96 13.23 15.19
N THR A 6 2.91 13.37 15.97
CA THR A 6 1.62 12.70 15.73
C THR A 6 0.90 13.23 14.48
N TRP A 7 1.03 14.52 14.17
CA TRP A 7 0.35 15.15 13.01
C TRP A 7 0.97 14.76 11.66
N CYS A 8 2.26 14.48 11.62
CA CYS A 8 2.95 14.05 10.39
C CYS A 8 2.46 12.68 9.89
N TRP A 9 2.02 11.82 10.79
CA TRP A 9 1.57 10.46 10.47
C TRP A 9 0.16 10.43 9.86
N ILE A 10 -0.74 11.29 10.36
CA ILE A 10 -2.13 11.34 9.89
C ILE A 10 -2.18 11.68 8.40
N GLY A 11 -1.35 12.60 7.93
CA GLY A 11 -1.30 12.99 6.53
C GLY A 11 -0.83 11.87 5.59
N LYS A 12 0.09 11.02 6.04
CA LYS A 12 0.57 9.88 5.24
C LYS A 12 -0.40 8.71 5.18
N LEU A 13 -1.15 8.50 6.26
CA LEU A 13 -2.08 7.38 6.43
C LEU A 13 -3.50 7.71 5.95
N THR A 14 -3.68 8.86 5.36
CA THR A 14 -4.99 9.34 4.88
C THR A 14 -4.86 9.78 3.42
N PRO A 15 -5.79 9.39 2.54
CA PRO A 15 -5.81 9.91 1.18
C PRO A 15 -5.87 11.44 1.19
N PRO A 16 -5.20 12.13 0.26
CA PRO A 16 -5.26 13.58 0.19
C PRO A 16 -6.70 14.07 -0.04
N HIS A 17 -7.06 15.18 0.60
CA HIS A 17 -8.35 15.83 0.40
C HIS A 17 -8.38 16.58 -0.94
N THR A 18 -8.54 15.87 -2.03
CA THR A 18 -8.71 16.46 -3.36
C THR A 18 -10.18 16.43 -3.72
N LEU A 19 -10.73 17.57 -4.14
CA LEU A 19 -12.07 17.60 -4.73
C LEU A 19 -12.05 16.71 -5.97
N LEU A 20 -12.80 15.62 -5.97
CA LEU A 20 -12.92 14.66 -7.08
C LEU A 20 -13.72 15.26 -8.28
N THR A 21 -13.52 16.54 -8.55
CA THR A 21 -14.05 17.21 -9.74
C THR A 21 -13.30 16.85 -11.01
N SER A 22 -12.18 16.10 -10.89
CA SER A 22 -11.43 15.64 -12.04
C SER A 22 -12.20 14.57 -12.80
N LYS A 23 -12.11 14.65 -14.13
CA LYS A 23 -12.72 13.71 -15.07
C LYS A 23 -12.48 12.27 -14.63
N VAL A 24 -13.55 11.51 -14.39
CA VAL A 24 -13.45 10.09 -14.04
C VAL A 24 -12.72 9.37 -15.17
N ARG A 25 -11.68 8.63 -14.83
CA ARG A 25 -10.92 7.82 -15.79
C ARG A 25 -11.60 6.48 -16.00
N GLU A 26 -12.82 6.52 -16.55
CA GLU A 26 -13.70 5.37 -16.67
C GLU A 26 -13.02 4.19 -17.38
N THR A 27 -12.27 4.44 -18.44
CA THR A 27 -11.55 3.38 -19.17
C THR A 27 -10.52 2.66 -18.29
N LEU A 28 -9.79 3.41 -17.46
CA LEU A 28 -8.81 2.84 -16.55
C LEU A 28 -9.50 2.10 -15.41
N LEU A 29 -10.55 2.70 -14.82
CA LEU A 29 -11.33 2.03 -13.77
C LEU A 29 -12.01 0.77 -14.28
N ALA A 30 -12.51 0.78 -15.51
CA ALA A 30 -13.09 -0.40 -16.13
C ALA A 30 -12.07 -1.55 -16.25
N SER A 31 -10.80 -1.24 -16.58
CA SER A 31 -9.75 -2.25 -16.60
C SER A 31 -9.45 -2.82 -15.21
N LEU A 32 -9.62 -2.02 -14.15
CA LEU A 32 -9.39 -2.45 -12.76
C LEU A 32 -10.53 -3.30 -12.20
N ARG A 33 -11.73 -3.19 -12.80
CA ARG A 33 -12.92 -3.98 -12.41
C ARG A 33 -12.88 -5.42 -12.89
N GLN A 34 -11.89 -5.80 -13.70
CA GLN A 34 -11.78 -7.17 -14.21
C GLN A 34 -11.63 -8.17 -13.05
N GLN A 35 -12.39 -9.25 -13.11
CA GLN A 35 -12.38 -10.33 -12.13
C GLN A 35 -11.74 -11.60 -12.75
N PRO A 36 -10.93 -12.36 -11.99
CA PRO A 36 -10.53 -12.12 -10.60
C PRO A 36 -9.51 -10.98 -10.49
N SER A 37 -9.61 -10.17 -9.42
CA SER A 37 -8.62 -9.14 -9.14
C SER A 37 -7.27 -9.76 -8.78
N PRO A 38 -6.17 -9.40 -9.45
CA PRO A 38 -4.86 -9.93 -9.11
C PRO A 38 -4.38 -9.38 -7.74
N PRO A 39 -3.47 -10.08 -7.07
CA PRO A 39 -2.90 -9.63 -5.80
C PRO A 39 -2.21 -8.28 -5.86
N LEU A 40 -1.65 -7.91 -7.01
CA LEU A 40 -1.00 -6.61 -7.24
C LEU A 40 -1.63 -5.88 -8.42
N LEU A 41 -2.06 -4.66 -8.15
CA LEU A 41 -2.37 -3.66 -9.16
C LEU A 41 -1.25 -2.62 -9.19
N LEU A 42 -0.53 -2.51 -10.30
CA LEU A 42 0.56 -1.56 -10.46
C LEU A 42 0.19 -0.47 -11.47
N VAL A 43 0.12 0.78 -10.99
CA VAL A 43 -0.14 1.96 -11.81
C VAL A 43 1.17 2.68 -12.06
N VAL A 44 1.63 2.69 -13.31
CA VAL A 44 2.86 3.37 -13.72
C VAL A 44 2.53 4.51 -14.67
N ALA A 45 2.85 5.73 -14.26
CA ALA A 45 2.63 6.91 -15.10
C ALA A 45 3.55 8.08 -14.68
N PRO A 46 3.97 8.96 -15.60
CA PRO A 46 4.79 10.12 -15.28
C PRO A 46 4.14 11.07 -14.24
N ALA A 47 4.88 12.08 -13.80
CA ALA A 47 4.33 13.13 -12.94
C ALA A 47 3.17 13.85 -13.63
N GLY A 48 2.17 14.28 -12.87
CA GLY A 48 1.01 15.02 -13.40
C GLY A 48 -0.07 14.18 -14.07
N TYR A 49 0.15 12.89 -14.30
CA TYR A 49 -0.84 12.00 -14.93
C TYR A 49 -1.96 11.52 -13.99
N GLY A 50 -2.07 12.09 -12.79
CA GLY A 50 -3.20 11.85 -11.87
C GLY A 50 -3.26 10.44 -11.27
N LYS A 51 -2.11 9.81 -11.00
CA LYS A 51 -2.04 8.50 -10.32
C LYS A 51 -2.78 8.47 -8.99
N THR A 52 -2.50 9.44 -8.15
CA THR A 52 -3.15 9.61 -6.84
C THR A 52 -4.67 9.72 -6.99
N ILE A 53 -5.14 10.49 -7.98
CA ILE A 53 -6.57 10.63 -8.26
C ILE A 53 -7.17 9.28 -8.68
N LEU A 54 -6.49 8.53 -9.53
CA LEU A 54 -6.94 7.18 -9.93
C LEU A 54 -7.02 6.24 -8.72
N LEU A 55 -6.01 6.25 -7.83
CA LEU A 55 -6.04 5.47 -6.60
C LEU A 55 -7.21 5.88 -5.69
N MET A 56 -7.49 7.18 -5.57
CA MET A 56 -8.61 7.68 -4.79
C MET A 56 -9.97 7.27 -5.39
N GLN A 57 -10.13 7.36 -6.68
CA GLN A 57 -11.33 6.90 -7.39
C GLN A 57 -11.51 5.39 -7.22
N TRP A 58 -10.45 4.61 -7.37
CA TRP A 58 -10.48 3.16 -7.14
C TRP A 58 -10.84 2.82 -5.69
N ARG A 59 -10.25 3.54 -4.74
CA ARG A 59 -10.59 3.39 -3.31
C ARG A 59 -12.08 3.62 -3.07
N GLN A 60 -12.67 4.65 -3.66
CA GLN A 60 -14.10 4.93 -3.53
C GLN A 60 -14.95 3.80 -4.11
N GLU A 61 -14.57 3.22 -5.24
CA GLU A 61 -15.26 2.07 -5.81
C GLU A 61 -15.19 0.84 -4.90
N LEU A 62 -14.02 0.59 -4.30
CA LEU A 62 -13.87 -0.50 -3.34
C LEU A 62 -14.77 -0.31 -2.11
N LEU A 63 -14.88 0.93 -1.61
CA LEU A 63 -15.74 1.26 -0.48
C LEU A 63 -17.24 1.17 -0.82
N ALA A 64 -17.61 1.39 -2.07
CA ALA A 64 -18.99 1.32 -2.54
C ALA A 64 -19.49 -0.13 -2.77
N ARG A 65 -18.60 -1.12 -2.69
CA ARG A 65 -18.96 -2.54 -2.84
C ARG A 65 -19.82 -3.02 -1.65
N PRO A 66 -20.75 -3.98 -1.87
CA PRO A 66 -21.60 -4.49 -0.80
C PRO A 66 -20.84 -5.16 0.35
N ALA A 67 -19.71 -5.80 0.05
CA ALA A 67 -18.85 -6.39 1.07
C ALA A 67 -17.98 -5.32 1.74
N PRO A 68 -17.82 -5.34 3.07
CA PRO A 68 -16.95 -4.38 3.75
C PRO A 68 -15.51 -4.50 3.22
N ALA A 69 -14.95 -3.36 2.84
CA ALA A 69 -13.59 -3.28 2.33
C ALA A 69 -12.67 -2.70 3.41
N HIS A 70 -11.67 -3.48 3.81
CA HIS A 70 -10.61 -3.04 4.71
C HIS A 70 -9.49 -2.41 3.85
N LEU A 71 -9.41 -1.09 3.87
CA LEU A 71 -8.49 -0.33 3.01
C LEU A 71 -7.46 0.41 3.85
N ALA A 72 -6.20 0.09 3.64
CA ALA A 72 -5.07 0.83 4.16
C ALA A 72 -4.53 1.80 3.09
N TRP A 73 -4.13 2.99 3.51
CA TRP A 73 -3.50 3.99 2.65
C TRP A 73 -2.16 4.41 3.22
N LEU A 74 -1.14 4.47 2.37
CA LEU A 74 0.16 4.99 2.73
C LEU A 74 0.74 5.82 1.57
N SER A 75 0.91 7.13 1.79
CA SER A 75 1.65 8.02 0.90
C SER A 75 3.12 8.03 1.30
N LEU A 76 4.00 7.78 0.34
CA LEU A 76 5.42 7.59 0.57
C LEU A 76 6.23 8.84 0.17
N ASP A 77 7.30 9.09 0.89
CA ASP A 77 8.32 10.07 0.56
C ASP A 77 9.74 9.47 0.64
N GLU A 78 10.77 10.25 0.34
CA GLU A 78 12.17 9.78 0.32
C GLU A 78 12.66 9.27 1.69
N ALA A 79 12.13 9.81 2.80
CA ALA A 79 12.51 9.36 4.13
C ALA A 79 11.99 7.94 4.46
N ASP A 80 10.97 7.46 3.73
CA ASP A 80 10.45 6.10 3.87
C ASP A 80 11.33 5.04 3.18
N ALA A 81 12.44 5.45 2.57
CA ALA A 81 13.49 4.52 2.12
C ALA A 81 14.24 3.86 3.30
N GLU A 82 14.05 4.34 4.53
CA GLU A 82 14.55 3.67 5.74
C GLU A 82 13.57 2.53 6.11
N PRO A 83 14.04 1.24 6.16
CA PRO A 83 13.16 0.07 6.30
C PRO A 83 12.30 0.04 7.56
N ASN A 84 12.84 0.44 8.72
CA ASN A 84 12.07 0.46 9.96
C ASN A 84 11.00 1.56 9.95
N ARG A 85 11.31 2.71 9.33
CA ARG A 85 10.34 3.78 9.15
C ARG A 85 9.21 3.34 8.22
N PHE A 86 9.54 2.71 7.10
CA PHE A 86 8.55 2.14 6.19
C PHE A 86 7.65 1.13 6.90
N LEU A 87 8.23 0.18 7.65
CA LEU A 87 7.47 -0.80 8.42
C LEU A 87 6.58 -0.17 9.48
N ALA A 88 7.06 0.86 10.18
CA ALA A 88 6.26 1.56 11.19
C ALA A 88 5.00 2.17 10.56
N TYR A 89 5.13 2.91 9.45
CA TYR A 89 3.96 3.48 8.78
C TYR A 89 3.04 2.42 8.16
N LEU A 90 3.62 1.34 7.61
CA LEU A 90 2.87 0.22 7.08
C LEU A 90 2.00 -0.44 8.17
N ILE A 91 2.58 -0.72 9.33
CA ILE A 91 1.89 -1.31 10.49
C ILE A 91 0.73 -0.40 10.92
N LEU A 92 0.97 0.89 11.07
CA LEU A 92 -0.06 1.85 11.46
C LEU A 92 -1.17 2.00 10.40
N ALA A 93 -0.82 1.93 9.11
CA ALA A 93 -1.81 1.94 8.03
C ALA A 93 -2.72 0.71 8.07
N LEU A 94 -2.14 -0.47 8.29
CA LEU A 94 -2.87 -1.73 8.38
C LEU A 94 -3.75 -1.81 9.63
N GLU A 95 -3.27 -1.31 10.77
CA GLU A 95 -4.08 -1.22 11.99
C GLU A 95 -5.30 -0.31 11.78
N ARG A 96 -5.13 0.85 11.14
CA ARG A 96 -6.26 1.74 10.80
C ARG A 96 -7.26 1.09 9.85
N ALA A 97 -6.82 0.12 9.04
CA ALA A 97 -7.69 -0.66 8.17
C ALA A 97 -8.41 -1.82 8.89
N GLY A 98 -8.16 -2.00 10.18
CA GLY A 98 -8.84 -2.99 11.02
C GLY A 98 -8.03 -4.26 11.30
N LEU A 99 -6.71 -4.29 10.99
CA LEU A 99 -5.85 -5.40 11.39
C LEU A 99 -5.46 -5.22 12.87
N GLU A 100 -5.76 -6.22 13.69
CA GLU A 100 -5.36 -6.22 15.09
C GLU A 100 -3.88 -6.57 15.23
N LEU A 101 -3.06 -5.56 15.56
CA LEU A 101 -1.60 -5.69 15.65
C LEU A 101 -1.07 -5.60 17.09
N GLY A 102 -1.91 -5.20 18.04
CA GLY A 102 -1.57 -5.19 19.47
C GLY A 102 -0.23 -4.52 19.78
N PRO A 103 0.73 -5.25 20.41
CA PRO A 103 2.02 -4.67 20.79
C PRO A 103 2.82 -4.12 19.60
N LEU A 104 2.67 -4.69 18.41
CA LEU A 104 3.41 -4.29 17.22
C LEU A 104 3.05 -2.85 16.78
N SER A 105 1.78 -2.48 16.86
CA SER A 105 1.36 -1.11 16.55
C SER A 105 1.85 -0.11 17.58
N HIS A 106 1.91 -0.48 18.86
CA HIS A 106 2.49 0.38 19.89
C HIS A 106 3.99 0.62 19.63
N LEU A 107 4.74 -0.41 19.29
CA LEU A 107 6.16 -0.29 18.95
C LEU A 107 6.36 0.59 17.69
N ALA A 108 5.51 0.44 16.70
CA ALA A 108 5.52 1.27 15.50
C ALA A 108 5.23 2.75 15.83
N ALA A 109 4.21 3.01 16.65
CA ALA A 109 3.82 4.36 17.05
C ALA A 109 4.90 5.07 17.88
N THR A 110 5.64 4.33 18.70
CA THR A 110 6.75 4.83 19.52
C THR A 110 8.10 4.81 18.83
N GLN A 111 8.16 4.38 17.57
CA GLN A 111 9.40 4.18 16.80
C GLN A 111 10.41 3.26 17.53
N SER A 112 9.89 2.28 18.22
CA SER A 112 10.68 1.31 19.01
C SER A 112 10.66 -0.08 18.39
N LEU A 113 10.54 -0.18 17.07
CA LEU A 113 10.61 -1.45 16.34
C LEU A 113 12.01 -2.08 16.50
N ASP A 114 12.08 -3.42 16.34
CA ASP A 114 13.34 -4.15 16.37
C ASP A 114 14.33 -3.56 15.34
N ALA A 115 15.59 -3.47 15.70
CA ALA A 115 16.64 -3.01 14.81
C ALA A 115 16.79 -3.89 13.54
N GLN A 116 16.23 -5.09 13.57
CA GLN A 116 16.20 -6.01 12.43
C GLN A 116 14.83 -5.99 11.75
N PRO A 117 14.67 -5.34 10.59
CA PRO A 117 13.39 -5.22 9.88
C PRO A 117 12.73 -6.57 9.59
N GLN A 118 13.52 -7.63 9.39
CA GLN A 118 13.04 -8.99 9.11
C GLN A 118 12.22 -9.58 10.24
N ARG A 119 12.56 -9.28 11.51
CA ARG A 119 11.77 -9.74 12.67
C ARG A 119 10.41 -9.06 12.71
N THR A 120 10.39 -7.76 12.49
CA THR A 120 9.16 -6.98 12.38
C THR A 120 8.29 -7.48 11.23
N LEU A 121 8.89 -7.72 10.06
CA LEU A 121 8.20 -8.28 8.90
C LEU A 121 7.60 -9.66 9.20
N SER A 122 8.34 -10.55 9.86
CA SER A 122 7.85 -11.88 10.24
C SER A 122 6.65 -11.79 11.19
N ALA A 123 6.70 -10.89 12.18
CA ALA A 123 5.58 -10.64 13.08
C ALA A 123 4.36 -10.10 12.36
N LEU A 124 4.55 -9.20 11.40
CA LEU A 124 3.48 -8.65 10.58
C LEU A 124 2.84 -9.74 9.69
N LEU A 125 3.64 -10.57 9.03
CA LEU A 125 3.15 -11.69 8.23
C LEU A 125 2.34 -12.67 9.05
N HIS A 126 2.79 -12.96 10.27
CA HIS A 126 2.04 -13.79 11.22
C HIS A 126 0.67 -13.17 11.55
N ALA A 127 0.63 -11.89 11.87
CA ALA A 127 -0.63 -11.19 12.12
C ALA A 127 -1.57 -11.21 10.90
N LEU A 128 -1.04 -10.96 9.70
CA LEU A 128 -1.80 -11.01 8.45
C LEU A 128 -2.39 -12.41 8.17
N SER A 129 -1.66 -13.47 8.51
CA SER A 129 -2.16 -14.84 8.32
C SER A 129 -3.38 -15.17 9.19
N HIS A 130 -3.57 -14.45 10.30
CA HIS A 130 -4.70 -14.60 11.22
C HIS A 130 -5.78 -13.51 11.02
N ALA A 131 -5.63 -12.66 10.03
CA ALA A 131 -6.63 -11.62 9.75
C ALA A 131 -7.98 -12.24 9.35
N ASP A 132 -9.06 -11.75 9.95
CA ASP A 132 -10.41 -12.23 9.65
C ASP A 132 -10.85 -11.87 8.23
N HIS A 133 -10.37 -10.73 7.73
CA HIS A 133 -10.75 -10.19 6.42
C HIS A 133 -9.52 -9.79 5.62
N PRO A 134 -9.57 -9.91 4.27
CA PRO A 134 -8.50 -9.41 3.42
C PRO A 134 -8.44 -7.88 3.46
N ILE A 135 -7.21 -7.35 3.45
CA ILE A 135 -6.93 -5.91 3.43
C ILE A 135 -6.36 -5.53 2.07
N THR A 136 -6.81 -4.42 1.52
CA THR A 136 -6.18 -3.82 0.35
C THR A 136 -5.33 -2.63 0.79
N LEU A 137 -4.02 -2.72 0.56
CA LEU A 137 -3.06 -1.67 0.84
C LEU A 137 -2.80 -0.84 -0.41
N LEU A 138 -3.08 0.46 -0.33
CA LEU A 138 -2.78 1.43 -1.37
C LEU A 138 -1.49 2.17 -1.02
N LEU A 139 -0.45 2.00 -1.84
CA LEU A 139 0.83 2.70 -1.73
C LEU A 139 0.90 3.77 -2.83
N ASP A 140 0.92 5.04 -2.43
CA ASP A 140 1.08 6.16 -3.36
C ASP A 140 2.52 6.67 -3.36
N ASP A 141 2.97 7.13 -4.52
CA ASP A 141 4.31 7.66 -4.76
C ASP A 141 5.47 6.70 -4.43
N TYR A 142 5.29 5.40 -4.71
CA TYR A 142 6.29 4.37 -4.42
C TYR A 142 7.68 4.65 -5.03
N HIS A 143 7.75 5.40 -6.11
CA HIS A 143 9.02 5.81 -6.74
C HIS A 143 9.92 6.67 -5.84
N CYS A 144 9.41 7.26 -4.76
CA CYS A 144 10.19 7.98 -3.77
C CYS A 144 11.07 7.06 -2.93
N VAL A 145 10.70 5.77 -2.84
CA VAL A 145 11.42 4.79 -2.03
C VAL A 145 12.39 4.01 -2.91
N THR A 146 13.67 4.39 -2.87
CA THR A 146 14.75 3.74 -3.64
C THR A 146 15.63 2.91 -2.71
N CYS A 147 15.06 1.85 -2.14
CA CYS A 147 15.75 0.97 -1.18
C CYS A 147 15.43 -0.49 -1.47
N LYS A 148 16.48 -1.31 -1.70
CA LYS A 148 16.32 -2.75 -1.98
C LYS A 148 15.68 -3.52 -0.82
N GLU A 149 15.92 -3.10 0.42
CA GLU A 149 15.33 -3.75 1.60
C GLU A 149 13.83 -3.47 1.67
N VAL A 150 13.38 -2.26 1.33
CA VAL A 150 11.96 -1.95 1.25
C VAL A 150 11.31 -2.69 0.08
N ASP A 151 11.96 -2.77 -1.08
CA ASP A 151 11.49 -3.59 -2.19
C ASP A 151 11.34 -5.06 -1.76
N HIS A 152 12.31 -5.60 -1.01
CA HIS A 152 12.23 -6.95 -0.47
C HIS A 152 11.05 -7.13 0.49
N ILE A 153 10.79 -6.16 1.37
CA ILE A 153 9.62 -6.19 2.27
C ILE A 153 8.33 -6.27 1.47
N VAL A 154 8.15 -5.41 0.47
CA VAL A 154 6.93 -5.38 -0.35
C VAL A 154 6.76 -6.67 -1.16
N CYS A 155 7.85 -7.18 -1.76
CA CYS A 155 7.83 -8.46 -2.47
C CYS A 155 7.43 -9.62 -1.54
N THR A 156 7.99 -9.66 -0.34
CA THR A 156 7.69 -10.70 0.65
C THR A 156 6.24 -10.63 1.11
N LEU A 157 5.71 -9.43 1.34
CA LEU A 157 4.30 -9.24 1.67
C LEU A 157 3.39 -9.76 0.57
N LEU A 158 3.67 -9.42 -0.69
CA LEU A 158 2.86 -9.90 -1.81
C LEU A 158 2.90 -11.42 -1.92
N GLU A 159 4.08 -12.02 -1.81
CA GLU A 159 4.27 -13.46 -2.02
C GLU A 159 3.76 -14.33 -0.87
N GLN A 160 3.80 -13.82 0.36
CA GLN A 160 3.48 -14.60 1.56
C GLN A 160 2.16 -14.23 2.23
N ALA A 161 1.67 -12.99 2.06
CA ALA A 161 0.44 -12.55 2.69
C ALA A 161 -0.82 -12.71 1.81
N THR A 162 -0.67 -13.00 0.50
CA THR A 162 -1.79 -13.24 -0.40
C THR A 162 -2.53 -14.56 0.00
N PRO A 163 -3.87 -14.61 0.04
CA PRO A 163 -4.83 -13.56 -0.38
C PRO A 163 -5.28 -12.59 0.75
N ARG A 164 -4.65 -12.62 1.90
CA ARG A 164 -5.01 -11.75 3.03
C ARG A 164 -4.64 -10.28 2.82
N LEU A 165 -3.62 -10.04 2.00
CA LEU A 165 -3.19 -8.70 1.61
C LEU A 165 -3.16 -8.57 0.09
N ASN A 166 -3.84 -7.56 -0.43
CA ASN A 166 -3.76 -7.15 -1.83
C ASN A 166 -3.07 -5.77 -1.90
N LEU A 167 -2.27 -5.55 -2.92
CA LEU A 167 -1.52 -4.32 -3.12
C LEU A 167 -2.04 -3.53 -4.31
N VAL A 168 -2.18 -2.22 -4.12
CA VAL A 168 -2.41 -1.23 -5.19
C VAL A 168 -1.29 -0.21 -5.10
N VAL A 169 -0.41 -0.17 -6.08
CA VAL A 169 0.80 0.64 -6.03
C VAL A 169 0.84 1.63 -7.17
N ALA A 170 1.00 2.92 -6.85
CA ALA A 170 1.24 3.98 -7.81
C ALA A 170 2.70 4.41 -7.79
N SER A 171 3.32 4.46 -8.97
CA SER A 171 4.72 4.81 -9.14
C SER A 171 4.94 5.61 -10.42
N ARG A 172 6.02 6.42 -10.48
CA ARG A 172 6.43 7.08 -11.74
C ARG A 172 7.25 6.15 -12.63
N THR A 173 7.95 5.23 -12.01
CA THR A 173 8.80 4.24 -12.68
C THR A 173 8.40 2.84 -12.22
N ARG A 174 8.72 1.85 -13.04
CA ARG A 174 8.54 0.45 -12.63
C ARG A 174 9.50 0.12 -11.49
N PRO A 175 9.00 -0.42 -10.36
CA PRO A 175 9.86 -0.94 -9.31
C PRO A 175 10.75 -2.09 -9.81
N ALA A 176 11.88 -2.29 -9.16
CA ALA A 176 12.81 -3.38 -9.46
C ALA A 176 12.32 -4.75 -8.91
N TRP A 177 11.04 -5.04 -9.05
CA TRP A 177 10.38 -6.27 -8.60
C TRP A 177 10.43 -7.36 -9.68
N PRO A 178 10.22 -8.63 -9.36
CA PRO A 178 10.18 -9.72 -10.31
C PRO A 178 8.87 -9.74 -11.15
N LEU A 179 8.53 -8.62 -11.75
CA LEU A 179 7.25 -8.39 -12.44
C LEU A 179 7.00 -9.39 -13.56
N ALA A 180 8.06 -9.83 -14.27
CA ALA A 180 7.92 -10.81 -15.36
C ALA A 180 7.38 -12.14 -14.80
N ARG A 181 7.94 -12.62 -13.68
CA ARG A 181 7.48 -13.84 -13.00
C ARG A 181 6.04 -13.69 -12.50
N TRP A 182 5.73 -12.56 -11.88
CA TRP A 182 4.38 -12.32 -11.34
C TRP A 182 3.33 -12.17 -12.44
N LYS A 183 3.68 -11.59 -13.60
CA LYS A 183 2.79 -11.53 -14.77
C LYS A 183 2.47 -12.94 -15.29
N THR A 184 3.48 -13.81 -15.40
CA THR A 184 3.28 -15.20 -15.83
C THR A 184 2.35 -15.96 -14.88
N ASN A 185 2.43 -15.67 -13.59
CA ASN A 185 1.56 -16.29 -12.57
C ASN A 185 0.17 -15.64 -12.45
N GLY A 186 -0.14 -14.59 -13.22
CA GLY A 186 -1.41 -13.85 -13.10
C GLY A 186 -1.51 -13.00 -11.82
N TRP A 187 -0.39 -12.69 -11.16
CA TRP A 187 -0.37 -11.98 -9.88
C TRP A 187 -0.36 -10.46 -10.03
N VAL A 188 -0.06 -9.95 -11.20
CA VAL A 188 0.03 -8.51 -11.43
C VAL A 188 -0.79 -8.06 -12.63
N GLN A 189 -1.56 -7.02 -12.41
CA GLN A 189 -2.14 -6.20 -13.48
C GLN A 189 -1.40 -4.86 -13.49
N GLU A 190 -0.80 -4.54 -14.63
CA GLU A 190 -0.13 -3.25 -14.82
C GLU A 190 -1.02 -2.33 -15.67
N VAL A 191 -1.22 -1.13 -15.16
CA VAL A 191 -1.92 -0.03 -15.85
C VAL A 191 -0.90 1.06 -16.12
N SER A 192 -0.61 1.30 -17.38
CA SER A 192 0.28 2.37 -17.82
C SER A 192 -0.56 3.48 -18.44
N ALA A 193 -0.41 4.72 -17.96
CA ALA A 193 -0.97 5.89 -18.61
C ALA A 193 0.12 6.48 -19.53
N HIS A 194 -0.14 6.46 -20.82
CA HIS A 194 0.62 7.14 -21.87
C HIS A 194 -0.08 8.42 -22.26
#